data_fb4db1f6ce593cc5e15e2c26a60d0d91
#
_entry.id   fb4db1f6ce593cc5e15e2c26a60d0d91
#
_cell.length_a   1.000
_cell.length_b   1.000
_cell.length_c   1.000
_cell.angle_alpha   90.00
_cell.angle_beta   90.00
_cell.angle_gamma   90.00
#
_symmetry.space_group_name_H-M   'P 1'
#
loop_
_entity.id
_entity.type
_entity.pdbx_description
1 polymer ?
#
loop_
_entity_poly.entity_id
_entity_poly.type
_entity_poly.pdbx_seq_one_letter_code
_entity_poly.pdbx_strand_id
1 'polypeptide(L)'
;TGKSLISMVFAAAAVARGEKAALFIFDEELGLLFERMKNIGIDLQALQDSGNLLIEQVDAAELSPGEFSHRVRRCVDEGNIKTVVIDSINGYQAAMPEENALVLHMHELLLYLNRQGAATFMTVAQHGLVGDMQAPVDITYLADTVILLRYFEALGKVRRAISIIKKRTGSHESTIREYRISAQGMTIGEPLEAFQGVLRGVPSYLGASKPLLADDVR
;
A
#
# COMPACT_ATOMS: atom_id res chain seq x y z
N THR A 1 -4.60 -7.87 -0.77
CA THR A 1 -5.43 -6.65 -0.82
C THR A 1 -5.05 -5.71 -1.96
N GLY A 2 -3.81 -5.57 -2.38
CA GLY A 2 -3.36 -4.65 -3.43
C GLY A 2 -2.55 -3.44 -2.92
N LYS A 3 -1.97 -3.54 -1.73
CA LYS A 3 -1.10 -2.50 -1.14
C LYS A 3 0.08 -2.17 -2.05
N SER A 4 0.89 -3.16 -2.39
CA SER A 4 2.01 -3.03 -3.32
C SER A 4 1.57 -2.41 -4.65
N LEU A 5 0.44 -2.87 -5.19
CA LEU A 5 -0.08 -2.37 -6.45
C LEU A 5 -0.39 -0.87 -6.40
N ILE A 6 -1.07 -0.39 -5.35
CA ILE A 6 -1.37 1.05 -5.22
C ILE A 6 -0.08 1.87 -5.15
N SER A 7 0.90 1.46 -4.34
CA SER A 7 2.17 2.19 -4.24
C SER A 7 2.92 2.23 -5.59
N MET A 8 2.89 1.14 -6.37
CA MET A 8 3.46 1.10 -7.72
C MET A 8 2.70 2.01 -8.70
N VAL A 9 1.37 2.08 -8.60
CA VAL A 9 0.56 3.01 -9.42
C VAL A 9 0.98 4.45 -9.16
N PHE A 10 1.20 4.85 -7.89
CA PHE A 10 1.69 6.19 -7.56
C PHE A 10 3.10 6.43 -8.10
N ALA A 11 4.01 5.47 -7.98
CA ALA A 11 5.36 5.57 -8.51
C ALA A 11 5.36 5.71 -10.04
N ALA A 12 4.59 4.88 -10.74
CA ALA A 12 4.43 4.96 -12.19
C ALA A 12 3.82 6.30 -12.65
N ALA A 13 2.84 6.82 -11.90
CA ALA A 13 2.25 8.13 -12.17
C ALA A 13 3.26 9.28 -11.96
N ALA A 14 4.15 9.17 -10.96
CA ALA A 14 5.23 10.13 -10.76
C ALA A 14 6.21 10.12 -11.96
N VAL A 15 6.62 8.93 -12.41
CA VAL A 15 7.47 8.79 -13.59
C VAL A 15 6.80 9.35 -14.85
N ALA A 16 5.50 9.10 -15.02
CA ALA A 16 4.73 9.65 -16.16
C ALA A 16 4.67 11.19 -16.17
N ARG A 17 4.80 11.84 -15.00
CA ARG A 17 4.94 13.30 -14.88
C ARG A 17 6.36 13.82 -15.08
N GLY A 18 7.31 12.94 -15.37
CA GLY A 18 8.73 13.30 -15.55
C GLY A 18 9.54 13.35 -14.23
N GLU A 19 8.96 12.88 -13.13
CA GLU A 19 9.66 12.74 -11.86
C GLU A 19 10.42 11.41 -11.81
N LYS A 20 11.36 11.29 -10.86
CA LYS A 20 12.04 10.02 -10.61
C LYS A 20 11.49 9.35 -9.36
N ALA A 21 11.40 8.02 -9.41
CA ALA A 21 10.92 7.18 -8.31
C ALA A 21 11.91 6.09 -7.95
N ALA A 22 11.88 5.63 -6.69
CA ALA A 22 12.64 4.49 -6.20
C ALA A 22 11.73 3.52 -5.45
N LEU A 23 11.87 2.23 -5.73
CA LEU A 23 11.16 1.14 -5.09
C LEU A 23 12.16 0.26 -4.33
N PHE A 24 11.94 0.08 -3.03
CA PHE A 24 12.69 -0.84 -2.18
C PHE A 24 11.77 -1.99 -1.79
N ILE A 25 12.04 -3.19 -2.32
CA ILE A 25 11.17 -4.37 -2.23
C ILE A 25 11.82 -5.40 -1.31
N PHE A 26 11.15 -5.75 -0.21
CA PHE A 26 11.68 -6.67 0.81
C PHE A 26 11.21 -8.11 0.65
N ASP A 27 9.90 -8.31 0.39
CA ASP A 27 9.27 -9.62 0.58
C ASP A 27 8.90 -10.33 -0.73
N GLU A 28 9.17 -9.72 -1.87
CA GLU A 28 8.74 -10.27 -3.15
C GLU A 28 9.90 -10.35 -4.14
N GLU A 29 9.93 -11.43 -4.89
CA GLU A 29 10.88 -11.60 -5.99
C GLU A 29 10.50 -10.68 -7.17
N LEU A 30 11.50 -9.97 -7.73
CA LEU A 30 11.28 -8.92 -8.73
C LEU A 30 10.62 -9.44 -10.01
N GLY A 31 10.94 -10.67 -10.44
CA GLY A 31 10.33 -11.27 -11.63
C GLY A 31 8.80 -11.40 -11.50
N LEU A 32 8.34 -11.86 -10.34
CA LEU A 32 6.91 -11.95 -10.04
C LEU A 32 6.25 -10.57 -9.94
N LEU A 33 6.94 -9.61 -9.34
CA LEU A 33 6.47 -8.23 -9.28
C LEU A 33 6.27 -7.65 -10.69
N PHE A 34 7.26 -7.80 -11.57
CA PHE A 34 7.20 -7.29 -12.95
C PHE A 34 6.07 -7.92 -13.75
N GLU A 35 5.92 -9.25 -13.68
CA GLU A 35 4.84 -9.96 -14.34
C GLU A 35 3.46 -9.47 -13.85
N ARG A 36 3.29 -9.39 -12.54
CA ARG A 36 2.05 -8.93 -11.91
C ARG A 36 1.69 -7.50 -12.31
N MET A 37 2.67 -6.60 -12.35
CA MET A 37 2.44 -5.21 -12.74
C MET A 37 2.14 -5.07 -14.24
N LYS A 38 2.80 -5.86 -15.08
CA LYS A 38 2.52 -5.91 -16.51
C LYS A 38 1.09 -6.38 -16.81
N ASN A 39 0.58 -7.34 -16.03
CA ASN A 39 -0.80 -7.84 -16.16
C ASN A 39 -1.88 -6.80 -15.84
N ILE A 40 -1.53 -5.68 -15.24
CA ILE A 40 -2.43 -4.54 -14.95
C ILE A 40 -2.07 -3.29 -15.76
N GLY A 41 -1.25 -3.44 -16.79
CA GLY A 41 -0.90 -2.35 -17.72
C GLY A 41 0.26 -1.46 -17.29
N ILE A 42 1.05 -1.85 -16.27
CA ILE A 42 2.23 -1.10 -15.82
C ILE A 42 3.50 -1.91 -16.12
N ASP A 43 4.27 -1.47 -17.09
CA ASP A 43 5.55 -2.09 -17.44
C ASP A 43 6.69 -1.47 -16.61
N LEU A 44 6.96 -2.07 -15.44
CA LEU A 44 8.03 -1.61 -14.54
C LEU A 44 9.41 -1.73 -15.18
N GLN A 45 9.64 -2.73 -16.05
CA GLN A 45 10.90 -2.89 -16.77
C GLN A 45 11.16 -1.70 -17.69
N ALA A 46 10.17 -1.33 -18.49
CA ALA A 46 10.29 -0.16 -19.38
C ALA A 46 10.52 1.13 -18.61
N LEU A 47 9.88 1.30 -17.42
CA LEU A 47 10.12 2.46 -16.56
C LEU A 47 11.53 2.46 -15.98
N GLN A 48 12.07 1.30 -15.62
CA GLN A 48 13.45 1.16 -15.13
C GLN A 48 14.45 1.44 -16.24
N ASP A 49 14.24 0.91 -17.43
CA ASP A 49 15.10 1.12 -18.60
C ASP A 49 15.13 2.60 -19.05
N SER A 50 14.08 3.36 -18.76
CA SER A 50 14.04 4.81 -18.99
C SER A 50 14.99 5.61 -18.07
N GLY A 51 15.52 4.99 -17.01
CA GLY A 51 16.36 5.65 -15.99
C GLY A 51 15.57 6.54 -15.01
N ASN A 52 14.24 6.52 -15.05
CA ASN A 52 13.37 7.30 -14.15
C ASN A 52 12.81 6.48 -12.99
N LEU A 53 12.95 5.16 -13.03
CA LEU A 53 12.55 4.26 -11.95
C LEU A 53 13.75 3.43 -11.50
N LEU A 54 14.12 3.55 -10.23
CA LEU A 54 15.04 2.63 -9.57
C LEU A 54 14.22 1.54 -8.88
N ILE A 55 14.61 0.28 -9.03
CA ILE A 55 14.03 -0.84 -8.28
C ILE A 55 15.16 -1.62 -7.64
N GLU A 56 15.12 -1.75 -6.33
CA GLU A 56 16.09 -2.49 -5.53
C GLU A 56 15.37 -3.57 -4.71
N GLN A 57 15.77 -4.81 -4.87
CA GLN A 57 15.39 -5.89 -3.97
C GLN A 57 16.29 -5.83 -2.75
N VAL A 58 15.69 -5.78 -1.57
CA VAL A 58 16.39 -5.64 -0.30
C VAL A 58 16.27 -6.95 0.48
N ASP A 59 17.40 -7.55 0.77
CA ASP A 59 17.45 -8.67 1.70
C ASP A 59 17.65 -8.17 3.14
N ALA A 60 16.60 -8.34 3.96
CA ALA A 60 16.63 -7.92 5.35
C ALA A 60 17.65 -8.69 6.21
N ALA A 61 18.09 -9.87 5.77
CA ALA A 61 19.11 -10.66 6.47
C ALA A 61 20.53 -10.15 6.20
N GLU A 62 20.76 -9.51 5.05
CA GLU A 62 22.08 -9.06 4.62
C GLU A 62 22.31 -7.57 4.88
N LEU A 63 21.24 -6.77 4.94
CA LEU A 63 21.32 -5.32 5.00
C LEU A 63 20.96 -4.79 6.38
N SER A 64 21.89 -4.13 7.06
CA SER A 64 21.59 -3.46 8.32
C SER A 64 20.63 -2.28 8.12
N PRO A 65 19.80 -1.94 9.14
CA PRO A 65 18.91 -0.79 9.06
C PRO A 65 19.62 0.54 8.75
N GLY A 66 20.80 0.75 9.32
CA GLY A 66 21.60 1.94 9.05
C GLY A 66 22.10 2.01 7.61
N GLU A 67 22.49 0.88 7.05
CA GLU A 67 22.92 0.78 5.65
C GLU A 67 21.73 1.00 4.70
N PHE A 68 20.57 0.43 5.00
CA PHE A 68 19.35 0.69 4.25
C PHE A 68 19.03 2.18 4.19
N SER A 69 18.98 2.86 5.35
CA SER A 69 18.76 4.31 5.37
C SER A 69 19.79 5.09 4.58
N HIS A 70 21.07 4.68 4.64
CA HIS A 70 22.12 5.32 3.86
C HIS A 70 21.89 5.15 2.36
N ARG A 71 21.50 3.96 1.89
CA ARG A 71 21.16 3.70 0.48
C ARG A 71 19.99 4.54 0.02
N VAL A 72 18.91 4.60 0.81
CA VAL A 72 17.72 5.42 0.48
C VAL A 72 18.09 6.90 0.39
N ARG A 73 18.84 7.42 1.36
CA ARG A 73 19.30 8.83 1.36
C ARG A 73 20.17 9.14 0.14
N ARG A 74 21.17 8.31 -0.13
CA ARG A 74 22.05 8.48 -1.30
C ARG A 74 21.24 8.47 -2.61
N CYS A 75 20.28 7.55 -2.73
CA CYS A 75 19.41 7.46 -3.88
C CYS A 75 18.61 8.75 -4.11
N VAL A 76 18.07 9.34 -3.03
CA VAL A 76 17.32 10.59 -3.10
C VAL A 76 18.22 11.78 -3.43
N ASP A 77 19.37 11.88 -2.80
CA ASP A 77 20.31 13.00 -2.98
C ASP A 77 20.95 13.01 -4.39
N GLU A 78 21.48 11.87 -4.82
CA GLU A 78 22.18 11.75 -6.10
C GLU A 78 21.21 11.58 -7.27
N GLY A 79 20.12 10.86 -7.05
CA GLY A 79 19.14 10.51 -8.08
C GLY A 79 18.07 11.56 -8.32
N ASN A 80 17.93 12.57 -7.45
CA ASN A 80 16.81 13.51 -7.45
C ASN A 80 15.44 12.80 -7.41
N ILE A 81 15.34 11.75 -6.59
CA ILE A 81 14.13 10.96 -6.43
C ILE A 81 13.06 11.79 -5.71
N LYS A 82 11.84 11.81 -6.24
CA LYS A 82 10.69 12.51 -5.68
C LYS A 82 9.61 11.58 -5.12
N THR A 83 9.67 10.31 -5.45
CA THR A 83 8.77 9.29 -4.92
C THR A 83 9.57 8.08 -4.46
N VAL A 84 9.40 7.71 -3.19
CA VAL A 84 10.04 6.54 -2.57
C VAL A 84 8.96 5.56 -2.16
N VAL A 85 9.12 4.28 -2.49
CA VAL A 85 8.25 3.19 -2.03
C VAL A 85 9.07 2.21 -1.21
N ILE A 86 8.59 1.85 -0.02
CA ILE A 86 9.13 0.80 0.85
C ILE A 86 8.06 -0.29 0.99
N ASP A 87 8.26 -1.42 0.36
CA ASP A 87 7.32 -2.55 0.29
C ASP A 87 8.02 -3.85 0.72
N SER A 88 7.82 -4.34 1.95
CA SER A 88 6.97 -3.84 3.02
C SER A 88 7.75 -3.54 4.29
N ILE A 89 7.15 -2.79 5.20
CA ILE A 89 7.71 -2.57 6.56
C ILE A 89 7.80 -3.89 7.33
N ASN A 90 6.95 -4.86 7.05
CA ASN A 90 7.03 -6.18 7.66
C ASN A 90 8.36 -6.89 7.35
N GLY A 91 8.82 -6.84 6.10
CA GLY A 91 10.14 -7.36 5.72
C GLY A 91 11.28 -6.57 6.39
N TYR A 92 11.15 -5.25 6.44
CA TYR A 92 12.12 -4.41 7.14
C TYR A 92 12.18 -4.69 8.65
N GLN A 93 11.05 -5.00 9.28
CA GLN A 93 10.97 -5.39 10.71
C GLN A 93 11.81 -6.66 11.00
N ALA A 94 11.95 -7.56 10.03
CA ALA A 94 12.77 -8.76 10.21
C ALA A 94 14.25 -8.42 10.50
N ALA A 95 14.76 -7.31 9.93
CA ALA A 95 16.11 -6.82 10.21
C ALA A 95 16.21 -6.03 11.53
N MET A 96 15.08 -5.58 12.09
CA MET A 96 15.01 -4.78 13.32
C MET A 96 13.82 -5.25 14.17
N PRO A 97 13.97 -6.34 14.94
CA PRO A 97 12.85 -6.95 15.67
C PRO A 97 12.35 -6.09 16.84
N GLU A 98 13.16 -5.16 17.36
CA GLU A 98 12.75 -4.26 18.44
C GLU A 98 11.85 -3.14 17.88
N GLU A 99 10.58 -3.16 18.23
CA GLU A 99 9.57 -2.23 17.69
C GLU A 99 9.93 -0.76 17.92
N ASN A 100 10.37 -0.40 19.13
CA ASN A 100 10.74 0.99 19.42
C ASN A 100 11.94 1.47 18.59
N ALA A 101 12.92 0.61 18.35
CA ALA A 101 14.07 0.93 17.52
C ALA A 101 13.65 1.11 16.05
N LEU A 102 12.79 0.22 15.54
CA LEU A 102 12.24 0.32 14.19
C LEU A 102 11.48 1.64 14.00
N VAL A 103 10.61 1.98 14.94
CA VAL A 103 9.80 3.20 14.90
C VAL A 103 10.68 4.45 14.88
N LEU A 104 11.69 4.53 15.77
CA LEU A 104 12.61 5.67 15.83
C LEU A 104 13.40 5.79 14.52
N HIS A 105 13.91 4.68 14.02
CA HIS A 105 14.67 4.64 12.78
C HIS A 105 13.84 5.08 11.56
N MET A 106 12.60 4.58 11.45
CA MET A 106 11.67 5.01 10.41
C MET A 106 11.31 6.48 10.53
N HIS A 107 11.13 6.98 11.76
CA HIS A 107 10.86 8.40 11.98
C HIS A 107 11.99 9.29 11.45
N GLU A 108 13.24 8.96 11.75
CA GLU A 108 14.40 9.71 11.26
C GLU A 108 14.50 9.66 9.73
N LEU A 109 14.29 8.50 9.12
CA LEU A 109 14.31 8.36 7.67
C LEU A 109 13.20 9.18 7.01
N LEU A 110 11.97 9.10 7.52
CA LEU A 110 10.83 9.85 6.99
C LEU A 110 10.99 11.35 7.14
N LEU A 111 11.53 11.84 8.26
CA LEU A 111 11.83 13.26 8.42
C LEU A 111 12.86 13.75 7.39
N TYR A 112 13.88 12.93 7.13
CA TYR A 112 14.86 13.25 6.10
C TYR A 112 14.20 13.33 4.72
N LEU A 113 13.45 12.30 4.31
CA LEU A 113 12.78 12.24 3.00
C LEU A 113 11.79 13.41 2.81
N ASN A 114 11.05 13.75 3.86
CA ASN A 114 10.13 14.89 3.84
C ASN A 114 10.87 16.21 3.58
N ARG A 115 12.03 16.44 4.25
CA ARG A 115 12.88 17.63 4.04
C ARG A 115 13.43 17.71 2.61
N GLN A 116 13.65 16.57 1.95
CA GLN A 116 14.05 16.51 0.54
C GLN A 116 12.87 16.69 -0.43
N GLY A 117 11.67 16.83 0.10
CA GLY A 117 10.44 16.97 -0.71
C GLY A 117 10.05 15.67 -1.42
N ALA A 118 10.48 14.52 -0.91
CA ALA A 118 10.11 13.21 -1.44
C ALA A 118 8.80 12.71 -0.82
N ALA A 119 7.84 12.32 -1.66
CA ALA A 119 6.66 11.58 -1.24
C ALA A 119 7.05 10.12 -0.94
N THR A 120 6.75 9.65 0.27
CA THR A 120 7.11 8.29 0.70
C THR A 120 5.87 7.44 0.91
N PHE A 121 5.81 6.30 0.23
CA PHE A 121 4.78 5.28 0.38
C PHE A 121 5.36 4.08 1.13
N MET A 122 4.70 3.69 2.21
CA MET A 122 5.07 2.50 2.98
C MET A 122 3.90 1.53 2.98
N THR A 123 4.14 0.28 2.67
CA THR A 123 3.12 -0.76 2.81
C THR A 123 3.31 -1.52 4.11
N VAL A 124 2.21 -1.80 4.79
CA VAL A 124 2.18 -2.60 6.01
C VAL A 124 1.17 -3.73 5.83
N ALA A 125 1.61 -4.97 6.02
CA ALA A 125 0.70 -6.11 6.07
C ALA A 125 0.14 -6.24 7.50
N GLN A 126 -1.20 -6.33 7.59
CA GLN A 126 -1.85 -6.67 8.85
C GLN A 126 -2.01 -8.18 8.95
N HIS A 127 -1.87 -8.74 10.15
CA HIS A 127 -2.14 -10.15 10.39
C HIS A 127 -3.65 -10.41 10.44
N GLY A 128 -4.05 -11.58 9.94
CA GLY A 128 -5.45 -11.99 9.80
C GLY A 128 -6.03 -11.61 8.43
N LEU A 129 -6.90 -12.47 7.91
CA LEU A 129 -7.60 -12.24 6.64
C LEU A 129 -8.98 -11.61 6.85
N VAL A 130 -9.64 -11.91 7.98
CA VAL A 130 -10.99 -11.47 8.34
C VAL A 130 -11.03 -11.20 9.84
N GLY A 131 -11.83 -10.21 10.28
CA GLY A 131 -12.01 -9.84 11.68
C GLY A 131 -11.08 -8.70 12.13
N ASP A 132 -10.80 -8.66 13.43
CA ASP A 132 -9.92 -7.65 14.01
C ASP A 132 -8.47 -7.91 13.55
N MET A 133 -8.01 -7.05 12.66
CA MET A 133 -6.66 -7.11 12.11
C MET A 133 -5.76 -6.17 12.91
N GLN A 134 -4.64 -6.68 13.36
CA GLN A 134 -3.61 -5.89 14.02
C GLN A 134 -2.40 -5.75 13.09
N ALA A 135 -1.87 -4.54 13.01
CA ALA A 135 -0.57 -4.33 12.40
C ALA A 135 0.51 -4.84 13.37
N PRO A 136 1.56 -5.51 12.88
CA PRO A 136 2.65 -5.98 13.74
C PRO A 136 3.39 -4.83 14.42
N VAL A 137 3.37 -3.64 13.81
CA VAL A 137 3.93 -2.39 14.36
C VAL A 137 2.96 -1.26 14.04
N ASP A 138 2.62 -0.46 15.04
CA ASP A 138 1.84 0.76 14.82
C ASP A 138 2.75 1.92 14.42
N ILE A 139 2.93 2.09 13.12
CA ILE A 139 3.62 3.25 12.52
C ILE A 139 2.65 4.29 11.95
N THR A 140 1.35 4.12 12.17
CA THR A 140 0.33 5.01 11.59
C THR A 140 0.48 6.44 12.06
N TYR A 141 1.03 6.66 13.26
CA TYR A 141 1.26 8.00 13.78
C TYR A 141 2.39 8.76 13.05
N LEU A 142 3.34 8.05 12.40
CA LEU A 142 4.38 8.65 11.57
C LEU A 142 3.85 9.16 10.23
N ALA A 143 2.82 8.52 9.71
CA ALA A 143 2.26 8.83 8.40
C ALA A 143 1.41 10.10 8.43
N ASP A 144 1.51 10.92 7.40
CA ASP A 144 0.62 12.07 7.17
C ASP A 144 -0.74 11.63 6.63
N THR A 145 -0.76 10.55 5.86
CA THR A 145 -1.97 9.95 5.31
C THR A 145 -1.95 8.45 5.52
N VAL A 146 -3.07 7.88 5.96
CA VAL A 146 -3.23 6.43 6.10
C VAL A 146 -4.37 5.98 5.20
N ILE A 147 -4.04 5.15 4.21
CA ILE A 147 -4.98 4.50 3.31
C ILE A 147 -5.17 3.06 3.78
N LEU A 148 -6.37 2.69 4.11
CA LEU A 148 -6.72 1.34 4.53
C LEU A 148 -7.33 0.57 3.37
N LEU A 149 -6.81 -0.62 3.12
CA LEU A 149 -7.31 -1.57 2.13
C LEU A 149 -7.78 -2.83 2.84
N ARG A 150 -9.04 -3.21 2.62
CA ARG A 150 -9.65 -4.37 3.27
C ARG A 150 -10.35 -5.29 2.28
N TYR A 151 -10.35 -6.58 2.61
CA TYR A 151 -11.34 -7.50 2.09
C TYR A 151 -12.61 -7.43 2.95
N PHE A 152 -13.75 -7.58 2.31
CA PHE A 152 -15.03 -7.76 2.97
C PHE A 152 -15.91 -8.71 2.17
N GLU A 153 -16.80 -9.41 2.86
CA GLU A 153 -17.79 -10.27 2.23
C GLU A 153 -19.07 -9.51 1.98
N ALA A 154 -19.60 -9.58 0.77
CA ALA A 154 -20.91 -9.04 0.46
C ALA A 154 -21.56 -9.80 -0.71
N LEU A 155 -22.82 -10.16 -0.55
CA LEU A 155 -23.61 -10.85 -1.59
C LEU A 155 -22.94 -12.14 -2.10
N GLY A 156 -22.37 -12.93 -1.18
CA GLY A 156 -21.69 -14.19 -1.50
C GLY A 156 -20.37 -14.04 -2.26
N LYS A 157 -19.76 -12.86 -2.22
CA LYS A 157 -18.48 -12.58 -2.90
C LYS A 157 -17.52 -11.88 -1.97
N VAL A 158 -16.22 -12.19 -2.10
CA VAL A 158 -15.14 -11.42 -1.48
C VAL A 158 -14.86 -10.20 -2.33
N ARG A 159 -14.99 -9.04 -1.74
CA ARG A 159 -14.80 -7.73 -2.36
C ARG A 159 -13.67 -6.97 -1.66
N ARG A 160 -13.24 -5.86 -2.25
CA ARG A 160 -12.19 -5.01 -1.71
C ARG A 160 -12.72 -3.62 -1.45
N ALA A 161 -12.38 -3.07 -0.29
CA ALA A 161 -12.70 -1.71 0.10
C ALA A 161 -11.44 -0.89 0.33
N ILE A 162 -11.49 0.37 -0.05
CA ILE A 162 -10.49 1.41 0.18
C ILE A 162 -11.10 2.54 0.99
N SER A 163 -10.36 3.07 1.94
CA SER A 163 -10.73 4.26 2.71
C SER A 163 -9.50 5.03 3.17
N ILE A 164 -9.64 6.34 3.34
CA ILE A 164 -8.63 7.18 3.97
C ILE A 164 -9.07 7.38 5.42
N ILE A 165 -8.33 6.80 6.37
CA ILE A 165 -8.67 6.86 7.80
C ILE A 165 -7.95 7.98 8.54
N LYS A 166 -6.91 8.56 7.93
CA LYS A 166 -6.14 9.68 8.48
C LYS A 166 -5.59 10.53 7.36
N LYS A 167 -5.66 11.83 7.54
CA LYS A 167 -4.88 12.82 6.80
C LYS A 167 -4.53 13.97 7.73
N ARG A 168 -3.25 14.28 7.87
CA ARG A 168 -2.76 15.28 8.83
C ARG A 168 -3.14 16.71 8.43
N THR A 169 -3.17 16.98 7.13
CA THR A 169 -3.41 18.33 6.60
C THR A 169 -4.61 18.36 5.67
N GLY A 170 -5.53 19.28 5.93
CA GLY A 170 -6.71 19.52 5.09
C GLY A 170 -7.80 18.46 5.19
N SER A 171 -8.88 18.67 4.44
CA SER A 171 -9.98 17.71 4.31
C SER A 171 -9.56 16.50 3.45
N HIS A 172 -10.20 15.38 3.63
CA HIS A 172 -10.01 14.18 2.83
C HIS A 172 -11.34 13.49 2.55
N GLU A 173 -11.32 12.60 1.59
CA GLU A 173 -12.42 11.69 1.30
C GLU A 173 -12.68 10.79 2.52
N SER A 174 -13.86 10.87 3.11
CA SER A 174 -14.23 10.11 4.31
C SER A 174 -15.06 8.86 4.00
N THR A 175 -15.45 8.65 2.72
CA THR A 175 -16.26 7.51 2.33
C THR A 175 -15.41 6.24 2.22
N ILE A 176 -16.07 5.10 2.44
CA ILE A 176 -15.51 3.78 2.16
C ILE A 176 -15.99 3.39 0.77
N ARG A 177 -15.08 3.06 -0.15
CA ARG A 177 -15.43 2.72 -1.52
C ARG A 177 -14.99 1.30 -1.88
N GLU A 178 -15.78 0.63 -2.71
CA GLU A 178 -15.32 -0.60 -3.37
C GLU A 178 -14.22 -0.25 -4.38
N TYR A 179 -13.23 -1.13 -4.54
CA TYR A 179 -12.31 -1.04 -5.67
C TYR A 179 -12.04 -2.41 -6.28
N ARG A 180 -11.68 -2.40 -7.54
CA ARG A 180 -11.35 -3.58 -8.33
C ARG A 180 -10.00 -3.41 -8.99
N ILE A 181 -9.32 -4.54 -9.14
CA ILE A 181 -8.06 -4.65 -9.88
C ILE A 181 -8.35 -5.52 -11.09
N SER A 182 -8.03 -5.03 -12.28
CA SER A 182 -8.23 -5.70 -13.56
C SER A 182 -7.01 -5.49 -14.47
N ALA A 183 -7.04 -6.07 -15.66
CA ALA A 183 -6.01 -5.84 -16.68
C ALA A 183 -5.90 -4.37 -17.12
N GLN A 184 -6.93 -3.56 -16.88
CA GLN A 184 -6.94 -2.12 -17.17
C GLN A 184 -6.46 -1.27 -15.98
N GLY A 185 -5.93 -1.91 -14.93
CA GLY A 185 -5.49 -1.24 -13.72
C GLY A 185 -6.50 -1.31 -12.58
N MET A 186 -6.51 -0.26 -11.77
CA MET A 186 -7.37 -0.13 -10.60
C MET A 186 -8.53 0.82 -10.87
N THR A 187 -9.74 0.37 -10.53
CA THR A 187 -10.96 1.17 -10.61
C THR A 187 -11.56 1.33 -9.22
N ILE A 188 -11.88 2.57 -8.84
CA ILE A 188 -12.57 2.91 -7.58
C ILE A 188 -14.04 3.16 -7.90
N GLY A 189 -14.92 2.49 -7.17
CA GLY A 189 -16.36 2.57 -7.32
C GLY A 189 -17.02 3.61 -6.42
N GLU A 190 -18.34 3.55 -6.36
CA GLU A 190 -19.17 4.42 -5.52
C GLU A 190 -19.01 4.11 -4.03
N PRO A 191 -19.40 5.03 -3.12
CA PRO A 191 -19.43 4.80 -1.69
C PRO A 191 -20.27 3.59 -1.30
N LEU A 192 -19.84 2.86 -0.28
CA LEU A 192 -20.51 1.67 0.24
C LEU A 192 -21.57 2.06 1.30
N GLU A 193 -22.51 2.94 0.93
CA GLU A 193 -23.50 3.51 1.86
C GLU A 193 -24.45 2.46 2.48
N ALA A 194 -24.73 1.38 1.75
CA ALA A 194 -25.61 0.30 2.21
C ALA A 194 -24.91 -0.70 3.16
N PHE A 195 -23.66 -0.47 3.54
CA PHE A 195 -22.89 -1.39 4.38
C PHE A 195 -22.38 -0.71 5.63
N GLN A 196 -22.44 -1.41 6.77
CA GLN A 196 -21.75 -1.04 8.01
C GLN A 196 -20.74 -2.12 8.40
N GLY A 197 -19.69 -1.74 9.16
CA GLY A 197 -18.70 -2.70 9.65
C GLY A 197 -17.66 -3.15 8.63
N VAL A 198 -17.62 -2.55 7.43
CA VAL A 198 -16.63 -2.87 6.38
C VAL A 198 -15.20 -2.74 6.92
N LEU A 199 -14.91 -1.74 7.75
CA LEU A 199 -13.59 -1.53 8.35
C LEU A 199 -13.21 -2.63 9.36
N ARG A 200 -14.17 -3.34 9.92
CA ARG A 200 -13.94 -4.50 10.80
C ARG A 200 -13.83 -5.82 10.03
N GLY A 201 -14.06 -5.79 8.70
CA GLY A 201 -14.07 -6.99 7.85
C GLY A 201 -15.33 -7.85 7.98
N VAL A 202 -16.27 -7.47 8.82
CA VAL A 202 -17.56 -8.15 9.05
C VAL A 202 -18.69 -7.17 8.76
N PRO A 203 -19.02 -6.93 7.48
CA PRO A 203 -20.05 -5.96 7.11
C PRO A 203 -21.45 -6.49 7.37
N SER A 204 -22.34 -5.60 7.82
CA SER A 204 -23.78 -5.80 7.82
C SER A 204 -24.38 -5.01 6.67
N TYR A 205 -25.26 -5.66 5.88
CA TYR A 205 -25.99 -5.01 4.80
C TYR A 205 -27.26 -4.37 5.34
N LEU A 206 -27.43 -3.07 5.14
CA LEU A 206 -28.57 -2.30 5.61
C LEU A 206 -29.66 -2.12 4.51
N GLY A 207 -29.40 -2.58 3.30
CA GLY A 207 -30.36 -2.51 2.19
C GLY A 207 -31.49 -3.53 2.31
N ALA A 208 -32.49 -3.44 1.44
CA ALA A 208 -33.57 -4.41 1.38
C ALA A 208 -33.02 -5.82 1.07
N SER A 209 -33.13 -6.74 2.02
CA SER A 209 -32.76 -8.14 1.82
C SER A 209 -33.78 -8.81 0.90
N LYS A 210 -33.36 -9.33 -0.25
CA LYS A 210 -34.14 -10.33 -0.98
C LYS A 210 -33.90 -11.68 -0.33
N PRO A 211 -34.91 -12.52 -0.11
CA PRO A 211 -34.72 -13.88 0.38
C PRO A 211 -33.80 -14.64 -0.55
N LEU A 212 -32.86 -15.42 0.04
CA LEU A 212 -31.85 -16.17 -0.72
C LEU A 212 -32.46 -17.32 -1.54
N LEU A 213 -33.59 -17.85 -1.08
CA LEU A 213 -34.40 -18.88 -1.76
C LEU A 213 -35.82 -18.41 -1.75
N ALA A 214 -36.55 -18.62 -2.84
CA ALA A 214 -37.99 -18.50 -2.84
C ALA A 214 -38.54 -19.70 -2.02
N ASP A 215 -39.41 -19.44 -1.04
CA ASP A 215 -40.15 -20.50 -0.40
C ASP A 215 -41.04 -21.13 -1.46
N ASP A 216 -40.72 -22.37 -1.86
CA ASP A 216 -41.61 -23.19 -2.63
C ASP A 216 -42.84 -23.49 -1.75
N VAL A 217 -43.86 -22.64 -1.86
CA VAL A 217 -45.18 -22.93 -1.31
C VAL A 217 -45.79 -24.05 -2.14
N ARG A 218 -45.79 -25.26 -1.59
CA ARG A 218 -46.66 -26.35 -2.03
C ARG A 218 -48.05 -26.20 -1.43
#